data_bba26551f89f0fe12188b69563827479
#
_entry.id   bba26551f89f0fe12188b69563827479
#
_cell.length_a   1.000
_cell.length_b   1.000
_cell.length_c   1.000
_cell.angle_alpha   90.00
_cell.angle_beta   90.00
_cell.angle_gamma   90.00
#
_symmetry.space_group_name_H-M   'P 1'
#
loop_
_entity.id
_entity.type
_entity.pdbx_description
1 polymer ?
#
loop_
_entity_poly.entity_id
_entity_poly.type
_entity_poly.pdbx_seq_one_letter_code
_entity_poly.pdbx_strand_id
1 'polypeptide(L)'
;MKKRTVGLLLLIFILSASPQSYGQEKLLNPGELYDSSMELYYKGRCEEAIQGFLKIVQSTPASKLVSYSQYMIGLCYLKMEKHEEAIQQLELYLKTYPEGDRIKEAEQGIQIAKEQLRGKPSPQPTVSKPVVKKSLPEEKKVKRRICAQVSYLGGKNLEEVEKRVKELKNAGVNTILFRVFQNKGDRVYKFVTAHHEEGVYFKTEYAPVVDDILGKVAEIVHRNGLEIFAWITTRYANYGLEGHPEYRCKKYNFETKKMELARGFNLFHPEVLKRLEGLFRDLGRYPIEGILFQDDLILRHNEDFSAEANKAFLKDFGYSPHADLFYIDPYKSDSGKYYTKGYTDRFMSWANWKNRWLMNVAKRLMETARESNPNLQFAINLYFEAVINNLNGVAWFSQTLSGALENNFDYYAIMAYHRQAMKDRNIEAKEAIDLMAEVAQKAVKSVGDPSKVLMKVQILDWKSYEVLPQKEAEEILAGILNHGEVSLAFFPYIEQFPFHSLKEKWTPSKKSSE
;
A
#
# COMPACT_ATOMS: atom_id res chain seq x y z
N MET A 1 34.57 -48.70 -35.30
CA MET A 1 34.12 -48.17 -34.02
C MET A 1 32.98 -47.17 -34.30
N LYS A 2 31.73 -47.59 -34.10
CA LYS A 2 30.54 -46.83 -34.42
C LYS A 2 30.10 -46.00 -33.20
N LYS A 3 30.03 -44.67 -33.35
CA LYS A 3 29.41 -43.75 -32.37
C LYS A 3 27.89 -43.85 -32.53
N ARG A 4 27.20 -44.21 -31.45
CA ARG A 4 25.72 -44.17 -31.36
C ARG A 4 25.27 -42.78 -30.92
N THR A 5 24.53 -42.11 -31.79
CA THR A 5 23.78 -40.88 -31.49
C THR A 5 22.44 -41.28 -30.93
N VAL A 6 22.10 -40.83 -29.70
CA VAL A 6 20.78 -40.98 -29.11
C VAL A 6 19.95 -39.78 -29.52
N GLY A 7 18.99 -40.00 -30.38
CA GLY A 7 18.00 -38.98 -30.77
C GLY A 7 16.87 -38.92 -29.76
N LEU A 8 16.61 -37.70 -29.26
CA LEU A 8 15.46 -37.38 -28.41
C LEU A 8 14.27 -37.10 -29.34
N LEU A 9 13.28 -37.98 -29.32
CA LEU A 9 12.00 -37.82 -30.04
C LEU A 9 11.12 -36.83 -29.26
N LEU A 10 10.89 -35.66 -29.88
CA LEU A 10 9.85 -34.73 -29.46
C LEU A 10 8.53 -35.17 -30.11
N LEU A 11 7.57 -35.65 -29.31
CA LEU A 11 6.21 -35.91 -29.77
C LEU A 11 5.46 -34.56 -29.87
N ILE A 12 5.25 -34.11 -31.11
CA ILE A 12 4.36 -32.99 -31.44
C ILE A 12 2.95 -33.55 -31.62
N PHE A 13 2.03 -33.25 -30.69
CA PHE A 13 0.61 -33.42 -30.90
C PHE A 13 0.06 -32.22 -31.67
N ILE A 14 -0.23 -32.41 -32.96
CA ILE A 14 -1.00 -31.47 -33.77
C ILE A 14 -2.47 -31.82 -33.59
N LEU A 15 -3.18 -31.01 -32.82
CA LEU A 15 -4.65 -30.98 -32.82
C LEU A 15 -5.11 -29.87 -33.77
N SER A 16 -5.69 -30.30 -34.90
CA SER A 16 -6.41 -29.45 -35.85
C SER A 16 -7.73 -28.99 -35.22
N ALA A 17 -7.83 -27.71 -34.88
CA ALA A 17 -9.10 -27.04 -34.54
C ALA A 17 -9.31 -25.85 -35.51
N SER A 18 -10.53 -25.77 -36.03
CA SER A 18 -11.04 -24.77 -36.98
C SER A 18 -10.93 -23.33 -36.45
N PRO A 19 -10.84 -22.31 -37.29
CA PRO A 19 -10.72 -20.93 -36.84
C PRO A 19 -12.07 -20.38 -36.42
N GLN A 20 -12.29 -20.30 -35.09
CA GLN A 20 -13.29 -19.40 -34.53
C GLN A 20 -12.60 -18.07 -34.22
N SER A 21 -13.25 -16.98 -34.65
CA SER A 21 -12.82 -15.61 -34.50
C SER A 21 -12.58 -15.22 -33.04
N TYR A 22 -11.32 -15.22 -32.62
CA TYR A 22 -10.89 -14.59 -31.37
C TYR A 22 -10.51 -13.14 -31.67
N GLY A 23 -11.13 -12.21 -30.92
CA GLY A 23 -10.69 -10.83 -30.88
C GLY A 23 -9.19 -10.75 -30.56
N GLN A 24 -8.49 -9.84 -31.21
CA GLN A 24 -7.05 -9.61 -31.01
C GLN A 24 -6.78 -9.36 -29.52
N GLU A 25 -6.33 -10.37 -28.80
CA GLU A 25 -5.68 -10.17 -27.49
C GLU A 25 -4.49 -9.25 -27.73
N LYS A 26 -4.51 -8.08 -27.12
CA LYS A 26 -3.38 -7.16 -27.09
C LYS A 26 -2.22 -7.91 -26.46
N LEU A 27 -1.23 -8.29 -27.25
CA LEU A 27 0.00 -8.92 -26.76
C LEU A 27 0.65 -7.95 -25.74
N LEU A 28 0.57 -8.29 -24.46
CA LEU A 28 1.25 -7.56 -23.40
C LEU A 28 2.76 -7.61 -23.67
N ASN A 29 3.45 -6.49 -23.45
CA ASN A 29 4.90 -6.52 -23.50
C ASN A 29 5.44 -7.39 -22.32
N PRO A 30 6.67 -7.91 -22.39
CA PRO A 30 7.21 -8.80 -21.35
C PRO A 30 7.16 -8.21 -19.93
N GLY A 31 7.30 -6.89 -19.75
CA GLY A 31 7.19 -6.21 -18.48
C GLY A 31 5.76 -6.23 -17.93
N GLU A 32 4.77 -5.88 -18.75
CA GLU A 32 3.34 -5.94 -18.37
C GLU A 32 2.92 -7.37 -18.03
N LEU A 33 3.44 -8.35 -18.77
CA LEU A 33 3.18 -9.76 -18.50
C LEU A 33 3.82 -10.22 -17.19
N TYR A 34 5.02 -9.74 -16.88
CA TYR A 34 5.68 -10.01 -15.60
C TYR A 34 4.89 -9.44 -14.43
N ASP A 35 4.47 -8.18 -14.51
CA ASP A 35 3.68 -7.51 -13.48
C ASP A 35 2.34 -8.23 -13.24
N SER A 36 1.66 -8.62 -14.31
CA SER A 36 0.44 -9.42 -14.23
C SER A 36 0.67 -10.78 -13.56
N SER A 37 1.78 -11.44 -13.88
CA SER A 37 2.14 -12.73 -13.28
C SER A 37 2.52 -12.60 -11.82
N MET A 38 3.21 -11.53 -11.42
CA MET A 38 3.49 -11.22 -10.03
C MET A 38 2.21 -10.95 -9.24
N GLU A 39 1.24 -10.23 -9.81
CA GLU A 39 -0.07 -10.02 -9.19
C GLU A 39 -0.79 -11.34 -8.93
N LEU A 40 -0.76 -12.27 -9.89
CA LEU A 40 -1.32 -13.61 -9.74
C LEU A 40 -0.61 -14.41 -8.63
N TYR A 41 0.71 -14.35 -8.57
CA TYR A 41 1.51 -14.97 -7.50
C TYR A 41 1.12 -14.46 -6.11
N TYR A 42 0.97 -13.14 -5.94
CA TYR A 42 0.55 -12.54 -4.67
C TYR A 42 -0.88 -12.93 -4.27
N LYS A 43 -1.78 -13.07 -5.23
CA LYS A 43 -3.15 -13.57 -5.02
C LYS A 43 -3.23 -15.08 -4.73
N GLY A 44 -2.11 -15.80 -4.70
CA GLY A 44 -2.07 -17.24 -4.52
C GLY A 44 -2.51 -18.04 -5.77
N ARG A 45 -2.74 -17.39 -6.91
CA ARG A 45 -3.07 -18.02 -8.20
C ARG A 45 -1.80 -18.45 -8.91
N CYS A 46 -1.05 -19.35 -8.24
CA CYS A 46 0.31 -19.70 -8.64
C CYS A 46 0.36 -20.44 -9.97
N GLU A 47 -0.61 -21.30 -10.31
CA GLU A 47 -0.68 -21.95 -11.61
C GLU A 47 -0.75 -20.96 -12.77
N GLU A 48 -1.58 -19.92 -12.63
CA GLU A 48 -1.73 -18.88 -13.66
C GLU A 48 -0.51 -17.97 -13.72
N ALA A 49 0.09 -17.67 -12.56
CA ALA A 49 1.34 -16.93 -12.50
C ALA A 49 2.47 -17.66 -13.24
N ILE A 50 2.59 -18.99 -13.06
CA ILE A 50 3.55 -19.83 -13.78
C ILE A 50 3.36 -19.72 -15.29
N GLN A 51 2.12 -19.74 -15.79
CA GLN A 51 1.86 -19.62 -17.22
C GLN A 51 2.35 -18.28 -17.78
N GLY A 52 2.16 -17.20 -17.05
CA GLY A 52 2.67 -15.88 -17.43
C GLY A 52 4.20 -15.82 -17.41
N PHE A 53 4.85 -16.31 -16.35
CA PHE A 53 6.31 -16.38 -16.27
C PHE A 53 6.92 -17.28 -17.34
N LEU A 54 6.29 -18.42 -17.66
CA LEU A 54 6.74 -19.30 -18.74
C LEU A 54 6.70 -18.62 -20.10
N LYS A 55 5.65 -17.83 -20.41
CA LYS A 55 5.60 -17.05 -21.65
C LYS A 55 6.79 -16.09 -21.75
N ILE A 56 7.20 -15.45 -20.66
CA ILE A 56 8.35 -14.55 -20.62
C ILE A 56 9.64 -15.33 -20.88
N VAL A 57 9.83 -16.46 -20.19
CA VAL A 57 11.01 -17.32 -20.35
C VAL A 57 11.16 -17.81 -21.79
N GLN A 58 10.05 -18.07 -22.49
CA GLN A 58 10.03 -18.55 -23.87
C GLN A 58 10.21 -17.45 -24.91
N SER A 59 9.78 -16.21 -24.62
CA SER A 59 9.69 -15.14 -25.61
C SER A 59 10.93 -14.24 -25.71
N THR A 60 11.82 -14.23 -24.70
CA THR A 60 12.91 -13.23 -24.65
C THR A 60 14.20 -13.84 -24.06
N PRO A 61 15.04 -14.50 -24.85
CA PRO A 61 16.17 -15.31 -24.34
C PRO A 61 17.28 -14.55 -23.58
N ALA A 62 17.34 -13.24 -23.62
CA ALA A 62 18.49 -12.46 -23.12
C ALA A 62 18.15 -11.34 -22.15
N SER A 63 16.94 -11.28 -21.57
CA SER A 63 16.59 -10.22 -20.62
C SER A 63 16.70 -10.68 -19.17
N LYS A 64 17.08 -9.78 -18.27
CA LYS A 64 17.05 -10.04 -16.82
C LYS A 64 15.67 -10.47 -16.33
N LEU A 65 14.62 -10.04 -17.00
CA LEU A 65 13.25 -10.42 -16.71
C LEU A 65 13.02 -11.94 -16.85
N VAL A 66 13.76 -12.59 -17.76
CA VAL A 66 13.71 -14.04 -17.96
C VAL A 66 14.30 -14.79 -16.76
N SER A 67 15.44 -14.35 -16.23
CA SER A 67 16.04 -14.96 -15.04
C SER A 67 15.15 -14.83 -13.82
N TYR A 68 14.50 -13.66 -13.62
CA TYR A 68 13.53 -13.48 -12.57
C TYR A 68 12.30 -14.36 -12.73
N SER A 69 11.77 -14.43 -13.96
CA SER A 69 10.60 -15.27 -14.25
C SER A 69 10.89 -16.74 -13.95
N GLN A 70 12.09 -17.22 -14.31
CA GLN A 70 12.52 -18.59 -13.99
C GLN A 70 12.59 -18.83 -12.47
N TYR A 71 13.14 -17.88 -11.71
CA TYR A 71 13.17 -17.93 -10.26
C TYR A 71 11.76 -17.92 -9.65
N MET A 72 10.87 -17.05 -10.14
CA MET A 72 9.50 -16.93 -9.67
C MET A 72 8.66 -18.19 -9.91
N ILE A 73 8.92 -18.93 -10.99
CA ILE A 73 8.30 -20.25 -11.21
C ILE A 73 8.63 -21.19 -10.05
N GLY A 74 9.89 -21.23 -9.61
CA GLY A 74 10.30 -22.03 -8.45
C GLY A 74 9.59 -21.60 -7.16
N LEU A 75 9.45 -20.29 -6.93
CA LEU A 75 8.71 -19.77 -5.77
C LEU A 75 7.20 -20.07 -5.84
N CYS A 76 6.60 -20.06 -7.02
CA CYS A 76 5.22 -20.48 -7.20
C CYS A 76 5.02 -21.92 -6.75
N TYR A 77 5.89 -22.83 -7.14
CA TYR A 77 5.84 -24.21 -6.72
C TYR A 77 6.04 -24.37 -5.20
N LEU A 78 6.95 -23.61 -4.59
CA LEU A 78 7.09 -23.58 -3.12
C LEU A 78 5.79 -23.15 -2.43
N LYS A 79 5.16 -22.10 -2.92
CA LYS A 79 3.91 -21.57 -2.36
C LYS A 79 2.74 -22.55 -2.53
N MET A 80 2.78 -23.42 -3.54
CA MET A 80 1.82 -24.49 -3.79
C MET A 80 2.14 -25.77 -3.01
N GLU A 81 3.16 -25.77 -2.17
CA GLU A 81 3.70 -26.95 -1.46
C GLU A 81 4.13 -28.11 -2.40
N LYS A 82 4.39 -27.80 -3.67
CA LYS A 82 4.92 -28.72 -4.68
C LYS A 82 6.45 -28.69 -4.59
N HIS A 83 6.98 -29.35 -3.54
CA HIS A 83 8.36 -29.19 -3.13
C HIS A 83 9.36 -29.81 -4.13
N GLU A 84 9.01 -30.91 -4.79
CA GLU A 84 9.87 -31.54 -5.79
C GLU A 84 10.00 -30.67 -7.03
N GLU A 85 8.91 -30.11 -7.55
CA GLU A 85 8.88 -29.18 -8.66
C GLU A 85 9.59 -27.88 -8.32
N ALA A 86 9.43 -27.39 -7.08
CA ALA A 86 10.13 -26.21 -6.61
C ALA A 86 11.66 -26.40 -6.66
N ILE A 87 12.17 -27.54 -6.16
CA ILE A 87 13.59 -27.88 -6.22
C ILE A 87 14.06 -27.91 -7.66
N GLN A 88 13.35 -28.61 -8.56
CA GLN A 88 13.73 -28.69 -9.98
C GLN A 88 13.82 -27.32 -10.64
N GLN A 89 12.86 -26.43 -10.42
CA GLN A 89 12.85 -25.10 -11.05
C GLN A 89 13.92 -24.18 -10.47
N LEU A 90 14.17 -24.23 -9.17
CA LEU A 90 15.21 -23.44 -8.52
C LEU A 90 16.61 -23.96 -8.87
N GLU A 91 16.82 -25.28 -8.97
CA GLU A 91 18.07 -25.87 -9.47
C GLU A 91 18.31 -25.52 -10.94
N LEU A 92 17.26 -25.50 -11.78
CA LEU A 92 17.34 -25.02 -13.16
C LEU A 92 17.75 -23.55 -13.21
N TYR A 93 17.19 -22.70 -12.33
CA TYR A 93 17.60 -21.30 -12.21
C TYR A 93 19.09 -21.18 -11.88
N LEU A 94 19.57 -21.87 -10.85
CA LEU A 94 20.98 -21.83 -10.43
C LEU A 94 21.93 -22.29 -11.56
N LYS A 95 21.53 -23.31 -12.30
CA LYS A 95 22.30 -23.84 -13.43
C LYS A 95 22.35 -22.89 -14.63
N THR A 96 21.22 -22.23 -14.92
CA THR A 96 21.07 -21.37 -16.10
C THR A 96 21.66 -19.97 -15.87
N TYR A 97 21.60 -19.50 -14.62
CA TYR A 97 22.02 -18.15 -14.21
C TYR A 97 23.04 -18.22 -13.05
N PRO A 98 24.24 -18.75 -13.23
CA PRO A 98 25.22 -18.96 -12.16
C PRO A 98 25.73 -17.66 -11.53
N GLU A 99 25.55 -16.51 -12.18
CA GLU A 99 25.82 -15.17 -11.66
C GLU A 99 24.53 -14.37 -11.42
N GLY A 100 23.39 -15.04 -11.32
CA GLY A 100 22.08 -14.42 -11.12
C GLY A 100 21.95 -13.77 -9.75
N ASP A 101 21.15 -12.69 -9.68
CA ASP A 101 20.97 -11.92 -8.45
C ASP A 101 20.18 -12.67 -7.34
N ARG A 102 19.65 -13.88 -7.62
CA ARG A 102 18.81 -14.69 -6.72
C ARG A 102 19.39 -16.06 -6.33
N ILE A 103 20.71 -16.22 -6.46
CA ILE A 103 21.36 -17.50 -6.16
C ILE A 103 21.10 -17.94 -4.71
N LYS A 104 21.36 -17.05 -3.74
CA LYS A 104 21.20 -17.38 -2.33
C LYS A 104 19.75 -17.67 -1.96
N GLU A 105 18.81 -16.90 -2.48
CA GLU A 105 17.38 -17.10 -2.26
C GLU A 105 16.89 -18.40 -2.93
N ALA A 106 17.43 -18.75 -4.10
CA ALA A 106 17.12 -20.01 -4.74
C ALA A 106 17.66 -21.21 -3.94
N GLU A 107 18.89 -21.12 -3.44
CA GLU A 107 19.49 -22.13 -2.53
C GLU A 107 18.67 -22.29 -1.25
N GLN A 108 18.22 -21.17 -0.62
CA GLN A 108 17.35 -21.19 0.54
C GLN A 108 15.99 -21.85 0.22
N GLY A 109 15.39 -21.51 -0.91
CA GLY A 109 14.15 -22.12 -1.38
C GLY A 109 14.28 -23.64 -1.56
N ILE A 110 15.38 -24.10 -2.13
CA ILE A 110 15.69 -25.53 -2.26
C ILE A 110 15.84 -26.19 -0.89
N GLN A 111 16.53 -25.52 0.04
CA GLN A 111 16.70 -26.03 1.39
C GLN A 111 15.36 -26.18 2.13
N ILE A 112 14.50 -25.16 2.06
CA ILE A 112 13.14 -25.20 2.64
C ILE A 112 12.34 -26.36 2.04
N ALA A 113 12.35 -26.51 0.71
CA ALA A 113 11.65 -27.60 0.04
C ALA A 113 12.16 -28.97 0.48
N LYS A 114 13.47 -29.14 0.58
CA LYS A 114 14.10 -30.40 1.05
C LYS A 114 13.75 -30.72 2.51
N GLU A 115 13.69 -29.72 3.39
CA GLU A 115 13.27 -29.88 4.79
C GLU A 115 11.80 -30.30 4.90
N GLN A 116 10.93 -29.72 4.10
CA GLN A 116 9.51 -30.08 4.06
C GLN A 116 9.28 -31.52 3.55
N LEU A 117 10.07 -31.95 2.58
CA LEU A 117 10.04 -33.34 2.10
C LEU A 117 10.55 -34.35 3.14
N ARG A 118 11.55 -33.99 3.95
CA ARG A 118 12.09 -34.84 5.02
C ARG A 118 11.15 -34.97 6.22
N GLY A 119 10.29 -33.97 6.47
CA GLY A 119 9.36 -33.94 7.60
C GLY A 119 8.02 -34.65 7.38
N LYS A 120 7.75 -35.17 6.18
CA LYS A 120 6.49 -35.92 5.89
C LYS A 120 6.69 -37.40 6.11
N PRO A 121 5.99 -38.05 7.08
CA PRO A 121 5.93 -39.51 7.13
C PRO A 121 5.17 -40.05 5.90
N SER A 122 5.68 -41.13 5.30
CA SER A 122 5.06 -41.83 4.17
C SER A 122 3.58 -42.16 4.47
N PRO A 123 2.66 -41.93 3.54
CA PRO A 123 1.24 -42.14 3.81
C PRO A 123 0.90 -43.63 3.86
N GLN A 124 0.58 -44.14 5.03
CA GLN A 124 -0.24 -45.35 5.14
C GLN A 124 -1.72 -44.98 4.99
N PRO A 125 -2.53 -45.78 4.30
CA PRO A 125 -3.93 -45.46 4.08
C PRO A 125 -4.75 -45.70 5.36
N THR A 126 -5.08 -44.60 6.06
CA THR A 126 -6.06 -44.67 7.15
C THR A 126 -7.34 -43.97 6.71
N VAL A 127 -8.42 -44.75 6.86
CA VAL A 127 -9.82 -44.36 6.66
C VAL A 127 -10.13 -43.05 7.36
N SER A 128 -10.56 -42.06 6.57
CA SER A 128 -10.91 -40.73 7.02
C SER A 128 -12.16 -40.72 7.91
N LYS A 129 -11.98 -40.29 9.17
CA LYS A 129 -13.10 -39.75 9.96
C LYS A 129 -13.41 -38.34 9.42
N PRO A 130 -14.68 -37.92 9.40
CA PRO A 130 -15.04 -36.63 8.83
C PRO A 130 -14.41 -35.48 9.66
N VAL A 131 -13.54 -34.73 9.02
CA VAL A 131 -13.00 -33.49 9.57
C VAL A 131 -14.16 -32.50 9.64
N VAL A 132 -14.56 -32.17 10.86
CA VAL A 132 -15.44 -31.03 11.12
C VAL A 132 -14.72 -29.81 10.56
N LYS A 133 -15.24 -29.24 9.46
CA LYS A 133 -14.83 -27.95 8.96
C LYS A 133 -15.02 -26.93 10.09
N LYS A 134 -13.92 -26.54 10.74
CA LYS A 134 -13.93 -25.32 11.53
C LYS A 134 -14.33 -24.21 10.56
N SER A 135 -15.54 -23.68 10.72
CA SER A 135 -16.00 -22.49 9.99
C SER A 135 -14.93 -21.43 10.15
N LEU A 136 -14.42 -20.92 9.01
CA LEU A 136 -13.68 -19.67 8.99
C LEU A 136 -14.51 -18.64 9.77
N PRO A 137 -13.91 -17.79 10.61
CA PRO A 137 -14.65 -16.73 11.25
C PRO A 137 -15.39 -15.97 10.15
N GLU A 138 -16.72 -15.78 10.30
CA GLU A 138 -17.49 -14.94 9.40
C GLU A 138 -16.73 -13.62 9.26
N GLU A 139 -16.30 -13.28 8.02
CA GLU A 139 -15.70 -11.98 7.75
C GLU A 139 -16.70 -10.91 8.18
N LYS A 140 -16.38 -10.18 9.23
CA LYS A 140 -17.20 -9.06 9.68
C LYS A 140 -17.38 -8.12 8.50
N LYS A 141 -18.59 -8.03 7.97
CA LYS A 141 -18.91 -7.11 6.87
C LYS A 141 -18.57 -5.69 7.30
N VAL A 142 -17.63 -5.08 6.61
CA VAL A 142 -17.14 -3.74 6.95
C VAL A 142 -18.17 -2.70 6.50
N LYS A 143 -18.41 -1.70 7.34
CA LYS A 143 -19.38 -0.63 7.05
C LYS A 143 -18.84 0.28 5.95
N ARG A 144 -19.65 0.57 4.93
CA ARG A 144 -19.37 1.62 3.96
C ARG A 144 -19.24 2.99 4.64
N ARG A 145 -18.17 3.72 4.36
CA ARG A 145 -17.86 5.00 4.97
C ARG A 145 -17.95 6.15 3.97
N ILE A 146 -18.58 7.23 4.40
CA ILE A 146 -18.55 8.52 3.71
C ILE A 146 -17.86 9.48 4.68
N CYS A 147 -16.61 9.82 4.38
CA CYS A 147 -15.72 10.49 5.32
C CYS A 147 -15.46 11.95 4.93
N ALA A 148 -15.38 12.82 5.92
CA ALA A 148 -14.69 14.10 5.82
C ALA A 148 -13.31 13.97 6.46
N GLN A 149 -12.22 14.14 5.68
CA GLN A 149 -10.88 14.13 6.25
C GLN A 149 -10.46 15.55 6.65
N VAL A 150 -10.38 15.76 7.94
CA VAL A 150 -10.28 17.06 8.59
C VAL A 150 -8.82 17.34 8.97
N SER A 151 -8.14 18.18 8.19
CA SER A 151 -6.84 18.76 8.56
C SER A 151 -7.01 19.97 9.49
N TYR A 152 -8.16 20.62 9.40
CA TYR A 152 -8.59 21.73 10.25
C TYR A 152 -10.12 21.70 10.39
N LEU A 153 -10.62 21.67 11.61
CA LEU A 153 -12.03 21.79 11.92
C LEU A 153 -12.31 23.20 12.44
N GLY A 154 -13.19 23.93 11.77
CA GLY A 154 -13.55 25.29 12.14
C GLY A 154 -14.36 25.33 13.45
N GLY A 155 -14.19 26.43 14.19
CA GLY A 155 -14.88 26.68 15.45
C GLY A 155 -13.95 27.31 16.47
N LYS A 156 -14.45 28.29 17.24
CA LYS A 156 -13.71 28.96 18.32
C LYS A 156 -13.85 28.23 19.66
N ASN A 157 -14.85 27.38 19.77
CA ASN A 157 -15.18 26.58 20.93
C ASN A 157 -15.85 25.26 20.51
N LEU A 158 -16.09 24.36 21.44
CA LEU A 158 -16.69 23.06 21.20
C LEU A 158 -18.14 23.11 20.69
N GLU A 159 -18.88 24.16 20.98
CA GLU A 159 -20.26 24.34 20.48
C GLU A 159 -20.23 24.62 18.96
N GLU A 160 -19.33 25.47 18.51
CA GLU A 160 -19.14 25.73 17.09
C GLU A 160 -18.60 24.48 16.35
N VAL A 161 -17.73 23.69 17.00
CA VAL A 161 -17.29 22.38 16.48
C VAL A 161 -18.48 21.45 16.29
N GLU A 162 -19.38 21.38 17.28
CA GLU A 162 -20.58 20.56 17.18
C GLU A 162 -21.48 21.01 16.03
N LYS A 163 -21.63 22.32 15.82
CA LYS A 163 -22.38 22.82 14.67
C LYS A 163 -21.79 22.29 13.34
N ARG A 164 -20.46 22.29 13.19
CA ARG A 164 -19.79 21.71 11.99
C ARG A 164 -20.03 20.22 11.85
N VAL A 165 -19.99 19.48 12.94
CA VAL A 165 -20.30 18.05 12.95
C VAL A 165 -21.73 17.78 12.49
N LYS A 166 -22.70 18.58 12.94
CA LYS A 166 -24.12 18.52 12.50
C LYS A 166 -24.27 18.83 11.00
N GLU A 167 -23.55 19.83 10.49
CA GLU A 167 -23.53 20.17 9.06
C GLU A 167 -23.02 18.99 8.23
N LEU A 168 -21.91 18.36 8.64
CA LEU A 168 -21.36 17.16 7.99
C LEU A 168 -22.37 15.99 8.03
N LYS A 169 -23.01 15.74 9.16
CA LYS A 169 -24.06 14.72 9.27
C LYS A 169 -25.19 14.97 8.28
N ASN A 170 -25.68 16.20 8.22
CA ASN A 170 -26.76 16.58 7.30
C ASN A 170 -26.38 16.43 5.83
N ALA A 171 -25.10 16.61 5.53
CA ALA A 171 -24.52 16.37 4.21
C ALA A 171 -24.28 14.89 3.88
N GLY A 172 -24.67 13.95 4.76
CA GLY A 172 -24.56 12.51 4.52
C GLY A 172 -23.20 11.91 4.86
N VAL A 173 -22.31 12.67 5.51
CA VAL A 173 -21.08 12.13 6.10
C VAL A 173 -21.45 11.25 7.30
N ASN A 174 -20.79 10.11 7.43
CA ASN A 174 -21.00 9.19 8.56
C ASN A 174 -19.72 8.97 9.39
N THR A 175 -18.57 9.44 8.90
CA THR A 175 -17.28 9.26 9.57
C THR A 175 -16.41 10.51 9.43
N ILE A 176 -15.74 10.91 10.50
CA ILE A 176 -14.76 11.99 10.50
C ILE A 176 -13.37 11.39 10.65
N LEU A 177 -12.48 11.68 9.69
CA LEU A 177 -11.06 11.38 9.79
C LEU A 177 -10.36 12.60 10.41
N PHE A 178 -10.20 12.56 11.72
CA PHE A 178 -9.74 13.69 12.52
C PHE A 178 -8.23 13.68 12.72
N ARG A 179 -7.55 14.76 12.34
CA ARG A 179 -6.12 14.89 12.51
C ARG A 179 -5.74 15.05 13.98
N VAL A 180 -5.00 14.09 14.53
CA VAL A 180 -4.61 14.05 15.95
C VAL A 180 -3.16 14.46 16.21
N PHE A 181 -2.51 15.12 15.25
CA PHE A 181 -1.15 15.60 15.36
C PHE A 181 -0.99 16.98 14.71
N GLN A 182 0.07 17.69 15.09
CA GLN A 182 0.44 18.99 14.57
C GLN A 182 1.95 19.08 14.43
N ASN A 183 2.41 19.61 13.30
CA ASN A 183 3.80 19.99 13.10
C ASN A 183 3.96 21.50 13.32
N LYS A 184 5.18 21.95 13.59
CA LYS A 184 5.50 23.37 13.68
C LYS A 184 5.13 24.10 12.38
N GLY A 185 4.40 25.20 12.53
CA GLY A 185 3.88 25.98 11.40
C GLY A 185 2.56 25.49 10.82
N ASP A 186 1.99 24.38 11.31
CA ASP A 186 0.64 23.97 10.95
C ASP A 186 -0.40 24.90 11.56
N ARG A 187 -1.59 24.94 10.93
CA ARG A 187 -2.74 25.69 11.45
C ARG A 187 -3.31 24.98 12.69
N VAL A 188 -3.32 25.67 13.82
CA VAL A 188 -3.86 25.16 15.08
C VAL A 188 -5.39 25.24 15.08
N TYR A 189 -6.07 24.25 15.68
CA TYR A 189 -7.50 24.36 15.97
C TYR A 189 -7.79 25.53 16.90
N LYS A 190 -8.74 26.39 16.58
CA LYS A 190 -9.04 27.60 17.36
C LYS A 190 -9.68 27.34 18.73
N PHE A 191 -10.23 26.14 18.94
CA PHE A 191 -10.84 25.71 20.20
C PHE A 191 -9.85 25.00 21.15
N VAL A 192 -8.55 25.01 20.80
CA VAL A 192 -7.45 24.38 21.53
C VAL A 192 -6.73 25.41 22.37
N THR A 193 -6.35 25.03 23.59
CA THR A 193 -5.38 25.76 24.40
C THR A 193 -4.01 25.12 24.18
N ALA A 194 -3.26 25.65 23.20
CA ALA A 194 -2.00 25.06 22.81
C ALA A 194 -0.91 25.23 23.89
N HIS A 195 -0.43 24.12 24.45
CA HIS A 195 0.69 24.06 25.38
C HIS A 195 2.04 23.90 24.68
N HIS A 196 2.02 23.39 23.43
CA HIS A 196 3.18 23.19 22.57
C HIS A 196 2.85 23.60 21.13
N GLU A 197 3.84 24.10 20.39
CA GLU A 197 3.69 24.46 18.97
C GLU A 197 3.47 23.24 18.05
N GLU A 198 3.96 22.07 18.49
CA GLU A 198 3.87 20.81 17.75
C GLU A 198 3.70 19.63 18.71
N GLY A 199 3.20 18.52 18.20
CA GLY A 199 2.91 17.33 19.00
C GLY A 199 1.61 16.66 18.62
N VAL A 200 0.89 16.15 19.63
CA VAL A 200 -0.35 15.40 19.44
C VAL A 200 -1.52 16.00 20.22
N TYR A 201 -2.74 15.63 19.83
CA TYR A 201 -4.00 16.10 20.44
C TYR A 201 -4.65 15.06 21.37
N PHE A 202 -3.83 14.23 21.98
CA PHE A 202 -4.24 13.22 22.96
C PHE A 202 -3.13 13.03 24.01
N LYS A 203 -3.49 12.53 25.18
CA LYS A 203 -2.56 12.33 26.30
C LYS A 203 -1.61 11.17 26.00
N THR A 204 -0.30 11.43 26.10
CA THR A 204 0.79 10.45 25.94
C THR A 204 2.07 10.96 26.58
N GLU A 205 2.99 10.02 26.86
CA GLU A 205 4.38 10.32 27.28
C GLU A 205 5.35 10.33 26.09
N TYR A 206 4.91 9.91 24.91
CA TYR A 206 5.75 9.64 23.73
C TYR A 206 5.86 10.82 22.76
N ALA A 207 5.13 11.91 23.00
CA ALA A 207 5.20 13.14 22.22
C ALA A 207 4.78 14.35 23.07
N PRO A 208 5.16 15.58 22.72
CA PRO A 208 4.55 16.78 23.27
C PRO A 208 3.03 16.74 23.04
N VAL A 209 2.27 17.10 24.05
CA VAL A 209 0.80 17.17 23.96
C VAL A 209 0.43 18.63 23.72
N VAL A 210 -0.06 18.93 22.51
CA VAL A 210 -0.55 20.27 22.19
C VAL A 210 -1.75 20.62 23.05
N ASP A 211 -2.74 19.73 23.09
CA ASP A 211 -3.89 19.76 24.00
C ASP A 211 -4.57 18.37 23.95
N ASP A 212 -5.22 17.97 25.03
CA ASP A 212 -5.96 16.70 25.08
C ASP A 212 -7.43 16.91 24.70
N ILE A 213 -7.70 17.02 23.40
CA ILE A 213 -9.02 17.31 22.85
C ILE A 213 -9.72 16.12 22.21
N LEU A 214 -9.00 15.05 21.89
CA LEU A 214 -9.55 13.94 21.11
C LEU A 214 -10.79 13.32 21.74
N GLY A 215 -10.77 13.09 23.06
CA GLY A 215 -11.93 12.56 23.78
C GLY A 215 -13.16 13.46 23.69
N LYS A 216 -12.98 14.78 23.85
CA LYS A 216 -14.05 15.77 23.75
C LYS A 216 -14.65 15.85 22.34
N VAL A 217 -13.79 15.80 21.31
CA VAL A 217 -14.25 15.79 19.91
C VAL A 217 -14.96 14.48 19.58
N ALA A 218 -14.46 13.34 20.03
CA ALA A 218 -15.09 12.04 19.83
C ALA A 218 -16.51 12.00 20.46
N GLU A 219 -16.68 12.53 21.67
CA GLU A 219 -17.98 12.64 22.32
C GLU A 219 -18.97 13.49 21.49
N ILE A 220 -18.52 14.62 20.94
CA ILE A 220 -19.34 15.45 20.05
C ILE A 220 -19.74 14.68 18.80
N VAL A 221 -18.81 13.97 18.17
CA VAL A 221 -19.04 13.19 16.97
C VAL A 221 -20.06 12.08 17.23
N HIS A 222 -19.91 11.34 18.32
CA HIS A 222 -20.79 10.23 18.69
C HIS A 222 -22.23 10.69 19.02
N ARG A 223 -22.40 11.75 19.81
CA ARG A 223 -23.75 12.23 20.13
C ARG A 223 -24.52 12.77 18.93
N ASN A 224 -23.80 13.06 17.83
CA ASN A 224 -24.40 13.40 16.54
C ASN A 224 -24.55 12.18 15.62
N GLY A 225 -24.24 10.96 16.08
CA GLY A 225 -24.41 9.71 15.34
C GLY A 225 -23.44 9.54 14.18
N LEU A 226 -22.24 10.10 14.28
CA LEU A 226 -21.10 9.84 13.41
C LEU A 226 -20.06 9.01 14.13
N GLU A 227 -19.09 8.49 13.37
CA GLU A 227 -17.91 7.78 13.85
C GLU A 227 -16.66 8.62 13.62
N ILE A 228 -15.60 8.36 14.40
CA ILE A 228 -14.35 9.11 14.32
C ILE A 228 -13.16 8.17 14.17
N PHE A 229 -12.30 8.45 13.18
CA PHE A 229 -11.00 7.83 13.04
C PHE A 229 -9.93 8.86 13.36
N ALA A 230 -8.97 8.47 14.18
CA ALA A 230 -7.78 9.28 14.42
C ALA A 230 -6.82 9.17 13.21
N TRP A 231 -6.55 10.29 12.57
CA TRP A 231 -5.56 10.38 11.49
C TRP A 231 -4.21 10.82 12.07
N ILE A 232 -3.23 9.89 12.08
CA ILE A 232 -1.94 10.07 12.74
C ILE A 232 -0.77 9.87 11.77
N THR A 233 0.28 10.71 11.92
CA THR A 233 1.56 10.60 11.22
C THR A 233 2.43 9.47 11.79
N THR A 234 3.20 8.83 10.93
CA THR A 234 4.17 7.81 11.32
C THR A 234 5.61 8.26 11.16
N ARG A 235 5.91 9.05 10.10
CA ARG A 235 7.27 9.47 9.78
C ARG A 235 7.47 10.98 9.76
N TYR A 236 6.51 11.75 9.26
CA TYR A 236 6.70 13.18 9.01
C TYR A 236 6.26 14.06 10.18
N ALA A 237 6.51 13.60 11.41
CA ALA A 237 6.44 14.45 12.57
C ALA A 237 7.71 15.32 12.68
N ASN A 238 7.57 16.59 13.07
CA ASN A 238 8.70 17.44 13.37
C ASN A 238 9.19 17.19 14.79
N TYR A 239 8.27 17.00 15.74
CA TYR A 239 8.53 16.79 17.14
C TYR A 239 9.32 15.49 17.42
N GLY A 240 10.27 15.58 18.36
CA GLY A 240 11.06 14.43 18.80
C GLY A 240 12.21 14.05 17.88
N LEU A 241 12.57 14.90 16.94
CA LEU A 241 13.76 14.77 16.09
C LEU A 241 14.88 15.73 16.53
N GLU A 242 14.57 16.70 17.40
CA GLU A 242 15.52 17.67 17.90
C GLU A 242 16.54 16.97 18.83
N GLY A 243 17.82 17.21 18.59
CA GLY A 243 18.90 16.56 19.34
C GLY A 243 19.15 15.09 19.03
N HIS A 244 18.34 14.47 18.13
CA HIS A 244 18.41 13.05 17.78
C HIS A 244 18.54 12.83 16.27
N PRO A 245 19.68 13.19 15.65
CA PRO A 245 19.89 12.97 14.21
C PRO A 245 19.83 11.48 13.83
N GLU A 246 20.13 10.57 14.76
CA GLU A 246 20.02 9.11 14.58
C GLU A 246 18.59 8.64 14.42
N TYR A 247 17.59 9.39 14.89
CA TYR A 247 16.18 9.08 14.69
C TYR A 247 15.65 9.47 13.30
N ARG A 248 16.46 10.16 12.51
CA ARG A 248 16.10 10.55 11.14
C ARG A 248 16.59 9.52 10.14
N CYS A 249 15.77 9.24 9.14
CA CYS A 249 16.22 8.41 8.03
C CYS A 249 17.28 9.12 7.16
N LYS A 250 18.03 8.36 6.38
CA LYS A 250 19.06 8.86 5.46
C LYS A 250 18.64 8.64 4.03
N LYS A 251 18.92 9.63 3.19
CA LYS A 251 18.68 9.56 1.75
C LYS A 251 19.98 9.70 0.97
N TYR A 252 20.02 9.07 -0.19
CA TYR A 252 21.05 9.31 -1.17
C TYR A 252 20.77 10.62 -1.93
N ASN A 253 21.75 11.49 -1.99
CA ASN A 253 21.71 12.73 -2.78
C ASN A 253 22.38 12.46 -4.13
N PHE A 254 21.62 12.54 -5.22
CA PHE A 254 22.11 12.26 -6.57
C PHE A 254 23.13 13.28 -7.08
N GLU A 255 23.08 14.53 -6.58
CA GLU A 255 24.00 15.61 -7.00
C GLU A 255 25.36 15.44 -6.34
N THR A 256 25.36 15.28 -5.02
CA THR A 256 26.59 15.18 -4.23
C THR A 256 27.13 13.75 -4.15
N LYS A 257 26.35 12.76 -4.55
CA LYS A 257 26.60 11.32 -4.38
C LYS A 257 26.90 10.92 -2.92
N LYS A 258 26.33 11.64 -1.96
CA LYS A 258 26.52 11.41 -0.53
C LYS A 258 25.21 11.07 0.17
N MET A 259 25.33 10.44 1.33
CA MET A 259 24.20 10.23 2.23
C MET A 259 23.95 11.47 3.06
N GLU A 260 22.67 11.90 3.11
CA GLU A 260 22.20 13.05 3.86
C GLU A 260 21.04 12.66 4.77
N LEU A 261 20.76 13.46 5.80
CA LEU A 261 19.56 13.30 6.60
C LEU A 261 18.32 13.61 5.74
N ALA A 262 17.37 12.68 5.74
CA ALA A 262 16.09 12.88 5.10
C ALA A 262 15.07 13.48 6.07
N ARG A 263 13.94 13.93 5.54
CA ARG A 263 12.78 14.28 6.35
C ARG A 263 12.15 12.99 6.92
N GLY A 264 11.82 13.02 8.20
CA GLY A 264 11.04 11.97 8.82
C GLY A 264 11.86 10.97 9.64
N PHE A 265 11.15 10.21 10.43
CA PHE A 265 11.69 9.21 11.32
C PHE A 265 12.28 8.00 10.58
N ASN A 266 13.35 7.46 11.16
CA ASN A 266 13.94 6.18 10.79
C ASN A 266 13.12 5.03 11.41
N LEU A 267 12.25 4.41 10.60
CA LEU A 267 11.40 3.29 11.05
C LEU A 267 12.18 1.97 11.24
N PHE A 268 13.50 1.99 11.09
CA PHE A 268 14.38 0.87 11.46
C PHE A 268 15.01 1.04 12.83
N HIS A 269 14.92 2.25 13.42
CA HIS A 269 15.52 2.55 14.71
C HIS A 269 14.62 2.03 15.85
N PRO A 270 15.15 1.20 16.79
CA PRO A 270 14.34 0.58 17.84
C PRO A 270 13.59 1.57 18.74
N GLU A 271 14.24 2.68 19.12
CA GLU A 271 13.60 3.69 19.99
C GLU A 271 12.51 4.46 19.26
N VAL A 272 12.65 4.68 17.94
CA VAL A 272 11.59 5.27 17.12
C VAL A 272 10.38 4.35 17.06
N LEU A 273 10.59 3.04 16.86
CA LEU A 273 9.50 2.06 16.84
C LEU A 273 8.81 1.98 18.20
N LYS A 274 9.56 1.88 19.30
CA LYS A 274 9.04 1.86 20.68
C LYS A 274 8.17 3.10 20.97
N ARG A 275 8.62 4.27 20.51
CA ARG A 275 7.89 5.52 20.64
C ARG A 275 6.57 5.49 19.87
N LEU A 276 6.59 5.04 18.62
CA LEU A 276 5.38 4.90 17.82
C LEU A 276 4.40 3.90 18.44
N GLU A 277 4.89 2.76 18.93
CA GLU A 277 4.06 1.78 19.65
C GLU A 277 3.40 2.42 20.89
N GLY A 278 4.14 3.22 21.65
CA GLY A 278 3.58 3.97 22.79
C GLY A 278 2.46 4.91 22.37
N LEU A 279 2.68 5.71 21.30
CA LEU A 279 1.65 6.60 20.74
C LEU A 279 0.39 5.83 20.31
N PHE A 280 0.54 4.71 19.62
CA PHE A 280 -0.59 3.90 19.15
C PHE A 280 -1.32 3.21 20.31
N ARG A 281 -0.61 2.75 21.34
CA ARG A 281 -1.20 2.20 22.57
C ARG A 281 -2.06 3.24 23.28
N ASP A 282 -1.54 4.46 23.47
CA ASP A 282 -2.25 5.52 24.15
C ASP A 282 -3.45 6.01 23.33
N LEU A 283 -3.30 6.13 22.00
CA LEU A 283 -4.38 6.46 21.09
C LEU A 283 -5.51 5.42 21.12
N GLY A 284 -5.16 4.13 21.25
CA GLY A 284 -6.12 3.03 21.39
C GLY A 284 -7.02 3.12 22.62
N ARG A 285 -6.68 3.91 23.63
CA ARG A 285 -7.51 4.12 24.84
C ARG A 285 -8.64 5.15 24.64
N TYR A 286 -8.61 5.90 23.53
CA TYR A 286 -9.63 6.89 23.24
C TYR A 286 -10.88 6.24 22.62
N PRO A 287 -12.05 6.86 22.81
CA PRO A 287 -13.30 6.36 22.23
C PRO A 287 -13.35 6.69 20.73
N ILE A 288 -12.59 5.97 19.94
CA ILE A 288 -12.52 6.10 18.49
C ILE A 288 -12.82 4.74 17.83
N GLU A 289 -13.41 4.75 16.64
CA GLU A 289 -13.70 3.53 15.90
C GLU A 289 -12.47 3.01 15.15
N GLY A 290 -11.51 3.88 14.85
CA GLY A 290 -10.33 3.43 14.13
C GLY A 290 -9.22 4.47 14.02
N ILE A 291 -8.16 4.03 13.31
CA ILE A 291 -6.96 4.83 13.06
C ILE A 291 -6.68 4.80 11.55
N LEU A 292 -6.47 6.00 10.98
CA LEU A 292 -5.97 6.18 9.63
C LEU A 292 -4.46 6.48 9.69
N PHE A 293 -3.64 5.60 9.13
CA PHE A 293 -2.24 5.89 8.90
C PHE A 293 -2.10 7.04 7.90
N GLN A 294 -1.28 8.04 8.24
CA GLN A 294 -0.92 9.14 7.34
C GLN A 294 -0.30 8.58 6.04
N ASP A 295 -0.29 9.36 4.98
CA ASP A 295 0.36 9.03 3.70
C ASP A 295 1.90 9.07 3.75
N ASP A 296 2.45 9.09 4.95
CA ASP A 296 3.87 9.11 5.25
C ASP A 296 4.45 7.74 5.67
N LEU A 297 3.64 6.68 5.71
CA LEU A 297 4.14 5.32 5.89
C LEU A 297 4.71 4.79 4.56
N ILE A 298 5.72 5.50 4.09
CA ILE A 298 6.41 5.27 2.83
C ILE A 298 7.92 5.44 2.99
N LEU A 299 8.68 4.87 2.07
CA LEU A 299 10.10 5.18 1.88
C LEU A 299 10.33 5.52 0.41
N ARG A 300 10.90 6.68 0.16
CA ARG A 300 11.19 7.14 -1.20
C ARG A 300 12.23 6.25 -1.88
N HIS A 301 12.36 6.36 -3.19
CA HIS A 301 13.32 5.58 -3.98
C HIS A 301 14.78 5.75 -3.50
N ASN A 302 15.11 6.86 -2.88
CA ASN A 302 16.44 7.15 -2.36
C ASN A 302 16.52 7.13 -0.81
N GLU A 303 15.56 6.53 -0.13
CA GLU A 303 15.45 6.29 1.32
C GLU A 303 15.19 4.79 1.58
N ASP A 304 15.61 4.20 2.67
CA ASP A 304 16.42 4.63 3.78
C ASP A 304 17.80 3.95 3.73
N PHE A 305 18.84 4.74 3.91
CA PHE A 305 20.23 4.26 4.02
C PHE A 305 20.80 4.50 5.43
N SER A 306 19.97 4.51 6.47
CA SER A 306 20.42 4.54 7.85
C SER A 306 21.24 3.31 8.22
N ALA A 307 22.01 3.40 9.28
CA ALA A 307 22.83 2.27 9.75
C ALA A 307 21.95 1.07 10.13
N GLU A 308 20.79 1.32 10.74
CA GLU A 308 19.81 0.31 11.15
C GLU A 308 19.18 -0.38 9.94
N ALA A 309 18.77 0.39 8.93
CA ALA A 309 18.22 -0.14 7.69
C ALA A 309 19.26 -1.01 6.95
N ASN A 310 20.50 -0.50 6.84
CA ASN A 310 21.59 -1.24 6.19
C ASN A 310 21.91 -2.54 6.94
N LYS A 311 21.95 -2.51 8.29
CA LYS A 311 22.18 -3.70 9.10
C LYS A 311 21.06 -4.73 8.95
N ALA A 312 19.80 -4.28 8.94
CA ALA A 312 18.65 -5.15 8.76
C ALA A 312 18.64 -5.78 7.36
N PHE A 313 18.89 -4.98 6.32
CA PHE A 313 18.96 -5.48 4.96
C PHE A 313 20.13 -6.48 4.75
N LEU A 314 21.31 -6.15 5.29
CA LEU A 314 22.49 -7.04 5.25
C LEU A 314 22.19 -8.39 5.93
N LYS A 315 21.47 -8.37 7.07
CA LYS A 315 21.05 -9.61 7.74
C LYS A 315 20.16 -10.48 6.87
N ASP A 316 19.22 -9.86 6.14
CA ASP A 316 18.21 -10.59 5.35
C ASP A 316 18.76 -11.04 3.99
N PHE A 317 19.71 -10.31 3.39
CA PHE A 317 20.18 -10.54 2.03
C PHE A 317 21.68 -10.90 1.91
N GLY A 318 22.45 -10.77 2.99
CA GLY A 318 23.89 -11.08 2.99
C GLY A 318 24.77 -10.05 2.27
N TYR A 319 24.22 -8.93 1.82
CA TYR A 319 24.97 -7.80 1.24
C TYR A 319 24.35 -6.46 1.66
N SER A 320 25.15 -5.39 1.64
CA SER A 320 24.68 -4.04 1.96
C SER A 320 24.03 -3.37 0.75
N PRO A 321 23.02 -2.51 0.95
CA PRO A 321 22.48 -1.70 -0.13
C PRO A 321 23.50 -0.63 -0.54
N HIS A 322 23.79 -0.56 -1.84
CA HIS A 322 24.70 0.43 -2.42
C HIS A 322 23.97 1.28 -3.45
N ALA A 323 23.80 2.57 -3.15
CA ALA A 323 23.08 3.48 -4.04
C ALA A 323 23.63 3.53 -5.47
N ASP A 324 24.96 3.46 -5.62
CA ASP A 324 25.60 3.48 -6.95
C ASP A 324 25.20 2.30 -7.85
N LEU A 325 24.67 1.22 -7.26
CA LEU A 325 24.24 0.02 -7.97
C LEU A 325 22.73 -0.04 -8.21
N PHE A 326 21.99 1.01 -7.85
CA PHE A 326 20.54 0.98 -7.83
C PHE A 326 19.88 1.67 -9.03
N TYR A 327 20.52 2.74 -9.54
CA TYR A 327 19.87 3.65 -10.48
C TYR A 327 20.50 3.58 -11.86
N ILE A 328 19.66 3.52 -12.89
CA ILE A 328 20.07 3.52 -14.29
C ILE A 328 19.96 4.94 -14.83
N ASP A 329 21.08 5.51 -15.28
CA ASP A 329 21.16 6.85 -15.89
C ASP A 329 20.37 7.94 -15.10
N PRO A 330 20.76 8.24 -13.84
CA PRO A 330 20.13 9.34 -13.11
C PRO A 330 20.40 10.67 -13.80
N TYR A 331 19.38 11.50 -13.91
CA TYR A 331 19.45 12.81 -14.56
C TYR A 331 18.71 13.90 -13.78
N LYS A 332 19.11 15.16 -13.98
CA LYS A 332 18.45 16.34 -13.42
C LYS A 332 17.48 16.90 -14.45
N SER A 333 16.21 17.05 -14.07
CA SER A 333 15.21 17.69 -14.93
C SER A 333 15.35 19.20 -14.97
N ASP A 334 14.67 19.87 -15.90
CA ASP A 334 14.61 21.33 -16.00
C ASP A 334 14.07 21.99 -14.72
N SER A 335 13.23 21.27 -13.97
CA SER A 335 12.74 21.73 -12.66
C SER A 335 13.76 21.59 -11.52
N GLY A 336 14.98 21.11 -11.81
CA GLY A 336 16.06 20.90 -10.83
C GLY A 336 15.91 19.63 -9.99
N LYS A 337 14.89 18.81 -10.23
CA LYS A 337 14.69 17.52 -9.54
C LYS A 337 15.47 16.41 -10.23
N TYR A 338 16.00 15.49 -9.44
CA TYR A 338 16.65 14.27 -9.95
C TYR A 338 15.65 13.15 -10.17
N TYR A 339 15.79 12.50 -11.32
CA TYR A 339 15.07 11.31 -11.75
C TYR A 339 16.06 10.25 -12.22
N THR A 340 15.59 9.04 -12.46
CA THR A 340 16.36 7.96 -13.08
C THR A 340 15.58 7.39 -14.25
N LYS A 341 16.27 6.94 -15.29
CA LYS A 341 15.63 6.26 -16.43
C LYS A 341 15.11 4.88 -16.06
N GLY A 342 15.66 4.28 -15.01
CA GLY A 342 15.24 2.98 -14.53
C GLY A 342 15.92 2.59 -13.22
N TYR A 343 15.56 1.41 -12.76
CA TYR A 343 16.07 0.81 -11.53
C TYR A 343 16.65 -0.58 -11.82
N THR A 344 17.73 -0.92 -11.12
CA THR A 344 18.31 -2.24 -11.20
C THR A 344 17.52 -3.25 -10.37
N ASP A 345 17.77 -4.52 -10.57
CA ASP A 345 17.17 -5.59 -9.77
C ASP A 345 17.55 -5.52 -8.29
N ARG A 346 18.77 -5.08 -8.00
CA ARG A 346 19.21 -4.85 -6.61
C ARG A 346 18.36 -3.77 -5.94
N PHE A 347 18.03 -2.71 -6.69
CA PHE A 347 17.10 -1.70 -6.21
C PHE A 347 15.71 -2.30 -5.96
N MET A 348 15.18 -3.09 -6.90
CA MET A 348 13.84 -3.68 -6.75
C MET A 348 13.78 -4.63 -5.55
N SER A 349 14.84 -5.39 -5.30
CA SER A 349 14.96 -6.24 -4.10
C SER A 349 14.90 -5.42 -2.82
N TRP A 350 15.65 -4.32 -2.78
CA TRP A 350 15.68 -3.40 -1.65
C TRP A 350 14.34 -2.66 -1.47
N ALA A 351 13.71 -2.20 -2.55
CA ALA A 351 12.42 -1.51 -2.51
C ALA A 351 11.28 -2.43 -2.04
N ASN A 352 11.24 -3.69 -2.53
CA ASN A 352 10.28 -4.70 -2.05
C ASN A 352 10.52 -5.09 -0.59
N TRP A 353 11.78 -5.18 -0.16
CA TRP A 353 12.12 -5.42 1.25
C TRP A 353 11.63 -4.27 2.14
N LYS A 354 11.81 -3.02 1.72
CA LYS A 354 11.27 -1.85 2.42
C LYS A 354 9.74 -1.89 2.51
N ASN A 355 9.04 -2.29 1.43
CA ASN A 355 7.59 -2.46 1.47
C ASN A 355 7.19 -3.45 2.57
N ARG A 356 7.79 -4.64 2.62
CA ARG A 356 7.52 -5.64 3.68
C ARG A 356 7.83 -5.10 5.07
N TRP A 357 8.94 -4.35 5.21
CA TRP A 357 9.29 -3.72 6.49
C TRP A 357 8.21 -2.74 6.96
N LEU A 358 7.77 -1.84 6.09
CA LEU A 358 6.71 -0.87 6.40
C LEU A 358 5.40 -1.56 6.78
N MET A 359 5.03 -2.63 6.09
CA MET A 359 3.84 -3.42 6.41
C MET A 359 3.97 -4.12 7.78
N ASN A 360 5.15 -4.64 8.11
CA ASN A 360 5.42 -5.22 9.43
C ASN A 360 5.35 -4.15 10.54
N VAL A 361 5.86 -2.94 10.28
CA VAL A 361 5.70 -1.81 11.22
C VAL A 361 4.23 -1.48 11.42
N ALA A 362 3.45 -1.33 10.34
CA ALA A 362 2.00 -1.09 10.45
C ALA A 362 1.30 -2.18 11.28
N LYS A 363 1.60 -3.46 11.00
CA LYS A 363 1.03 -4.60 11.75
C LYS A 363 1.33 -4.49 13.26
N ARG A 364 2.58 -4.22 13.64
CA ARG A 364 2.96 -4.03 15.06
C ARG A 364 2.18 -2.89 15.71
N LEU A 365 2.04 -1.75 15.02
CA LEU A 365 1.29 -0.60 15.54
C LEU A 365 -0.20 -0.91 15.69
N MET A 366 -0.80 -1.64 14.73
CA MET A 366 -2.19 -2.10 14.82
C MET A 366 -2.40 -3.05 16.01
N GLU A 367 -1.52 -4.03 16.18
CA GLU A 367 -1.56 -4.98 17.30
C GLU A 367 -1.46 -4.25 18.63
N THR A 368 -0.50 -3.33 18.76
CA THR A 368 -0.29 -2.52 19.97
C THR A 368 -1.51 -1.66 20.33
N ALA A 369 -2.14 -1.02 19.34
CA ALA A 369 -3.36 -0.24 19.61
C ALA A 369 -4.54 -1.13 20.01
N ARG A 370 -4.63 -2.33 19.43
CA ARG A 370 -5.67 -3.33 19.76
C ARG A 370 -5.51 -3.93 21.17
N GLU A 371 -4.33 -3.84 21.80
CA GLU A 371 -4.18 -4.19 23.22
C GLU A 371 -5.12 -3.37 24.13
N SER A 372 -5.36 -2.11 23.76
CA SER A 372 -6.26 -1.21 24.50
C SER A 372 -7.71 -1.26 24.03
N ASN A 373 -7.93 -1.48 22.71
CA ASN A 373 -9.26 -1.58 22.10
C ASN A 373 -9.25 -2.62 20.96
N PRO A 374 -9.66 -3.87 21.23
CA PRO A 374 -9.64 -4.95 20.24
C PRO A 374 -10.53 -4.72 19.00
N ASN A 375 -11.48 -3.79 19.09
CA ASN A 375 -12.41 -3.50 18.00
C ASN A 375 -11.93 -2.40 17.04
N LEU A 376 -10.76 -1.81 17.30
CA LEU A 376 -10.21 -0.77 16.43
C LEU A 376 -10.05 -1.24 15.00
N GLN A 377 -10.57 -0.42 14.09
CA GLN A 377 -10.41 -0.57 12.65
C GLN A 377 -9.23 0.26 12.16
N PHE A 378 -8.59 -0.20 11.09
CA PHE A 378 -7.42 0.47 10.54
C PHE A 378 -7.57 0.75 9.05
N ALA A 379 -7.24 1.97 8.66
CA ALA A 379 -7.16 2.39 7.28
C ALA A 379 -5.70 2.74 6.94
N ILE A 380 -5.22 2.27 5.78
CA ILE A 380 -3.89 2.62 5.26
C ILE A 380 -4.02 3.53 4.04
N ASN A 381 -3.29 4.66 4.03
CA ASN A 381 -3.18 5.50 2.85
C ASN A 381 -2.25 4.87 1.80
N LEU A 382 -2.74 4.78 0.57
CA LEU A 382 -1.99 4.28 -0.59
C LEU A 382 -1.99 5.33 -1.71
N TYR A 383 -0.84 5.54 -2.32
CA TYR A 383 -0.76 6.25 -3.58
C TYR A 383 -1.45 5.45 -4.68
N PHE A 384 -2.08 6.11 -5.64
CA PHE A 384 -2.80 5.40 -6.71
C PHE A 384 -1.86 4.55 -7.57
N GLU A 385 -0.58 4.89 -7.66
CA GLU A 385 0.46 4.08 -8.30
C GLU A 385 0.59 2.69 -7.68
N ALA A 386 0.41 2.58 -6.36
CA ALA A 386 0.44 1.29 -5.67
C ALA A 386 -0.69 0.34 -6.11
N VAL A 387 -1.70 0.87 -6.81
CA VAL A 387 -2.85 0.11 -7.35
C VAL A 387 -2.70 -0.20 -8.82
N ILE A 388 -2.26 0.79 -9.63
CA ILE A 388 -2.24 0.67 -11.09
C ILE A 388 -0.89 0.27 -11.67
N ASN A 389 0.20 0.53 -10.93
CA ASN A 389 1.55 0.23 -11.37
C ASN A 389 2.42 -0.16 -10.16
N ASN A 390 2.45 -1.46 -9.86
CA ASN A 390 3.19 -2.00 -8.72
C ASN A 390 4.68 -1.63 -8.75
N LEU A 391 5.32 -1.54 -9.92
CA LEU A 391 6.72 -1.16 -10.03
C LEU A 391 6.94 0.27 -9.54
N ASN A 392 6.12 1.21 -9.99
CA ASN A 392 6.20 2.60 -9.54
C ASN A 392 5.81 2.75 -8.07
N GLY A 393 4.76 2.03 -7.63
CA GLY A 393 4.34 2.02 -6.23
C GLY A 393 5.47 1.55 -5.30
N VAL A 394 6.13 0.45 -5.63
CA VAL A 394 7.29 -0.06 -4.89
C VAL A 394 8.48 0.88 -5.00
N ALA A 395 8.85 1.31 -6.20
CA ALA A 395 10.05 2.11 -6.43
C ALA A 395 9.94 3.48 -5.74
N TRP A 396 8.83 4.18 -5.89
CA TRP A 396 8.69 5.57 -5.44
C TRP A 396 8.26 5.72 -3.98
N PHE A 397 7.50 4.72 -3.47
CA PHE A 397 6.84 4.83 -2.18
C PHE A 397 7.07 3.62 -1.27
N SER A 398 7.69 2.57 -1.78
CA SER A 398 7.77 1.27 -1.09
C SER A 398 6.38 0.79 -0.66
N GLN A 399 5.37 0.95 -1.55
CA GLN A 399 3.98 0.55 -1.33
C GLN A 399 3.45 -0.28 -2.49
N THR A 400 2.60 -1.27 -2.17
CA THR A 400 1.74 -1.98 -3.11
C THR A 400 0.40 -2.27 -2.44
N LEU A 401 -0.68 -2.31 -3.24
CA LEU A 401 -1.98 -2.77 -2.72
C LEU A 401 -1.91 -4.24 -2.27
N SER A 402 -1.18 -5.09 -3.00
CA SER A 402 -1.00 -6.50 -2.63
C SER A 402 -0.31 -6.65 -1.27
N GLY A 403 0.78 -5.92 -1.00
CA GLY A 403 1.45 -5.93 0.31
C GLY A 403 0.54 -5.42 1.45
N ALA A 404 -0.31 -4.43 1.17
CA ALA A 404 -1.29 -3.97 2.15
C ALA A 404 -2.38 -5.04 2.41
N LEU A 405 -2.85 -5.76 1.38
CA LEU A 405 -3.84 -6.83 1.50
C LEU A 405 -3.36 -7.98 2.40
N GLU A 406 -2.08 -8.31 2.38
CA GLU A 406 -1.49 -9.36 3.24
C GLU A 406 -1.55 -9.00 4.75
N ASN A 407 -1.78 -7.73 5.09
CA ASN A 407 -1.79 -7.23 6.47
C ASN A 407 -3.18 -6.95 7.03
N ASN A 408 -4.25 -7.31 6.32
CA ASN A 408 -5.63 -7.29 6.78
C ASN A 408 -6.08 -5.94 7.38
N PHE A 409 -5.86 -4.85 6.65
CA PHE A 409 -6.48 -3.58 6.99
C PHE A 409 -7.99 -3.63 6.77
N ASP A 410 -8.73 -2.89 7.58
CA ASP A 410 -10.17 -2.77 7.42
C ASP A 410 -10.54 -1.90 6.21
N TYR A 411 -9.72 -0.88 5.91
CA TYR A 411 -9.89 0.01 4.76
C TYR A 411 -8.58 0.29 4.04
N TYR A 412 -8.64 0.33 2.72
CA TYR A 412 -7.55 0.72 1.82
C TYR A 412 -7.87 2.11 1.26
N ALA A 413 -7.27 3.15 1.87
CA ALA A 413 -7.52 4.54 1.54
C ALA A 413 -6.65 4.98 0.36
N ILE A 414 -7.20 4.98 -0.84
CA ILE A 414 -6.49 5.24 -2.08
C ILE A 414 -6.61 6.72 -2.46
N MET A 415 -5.49 7.40 -2.61
CA MET A 415 -5.43 8.82 -2.96
C MET A 415 -5.77 9.05 -4.43
N ALA A 416 -7.05 9.20 -4.73
CA ALA A 416 -7.59 9.48 -6.07
C ALA A 416 -7.56 11.00 -6.35
N TYR A 417 -6.35 11.58 -6.35
CA TYR A 417 -6.13 13.01 -6.52
C TYR A 417 -5.89 13.34 -8.00
N HIS A 418 -6.98 13.49 -8.76
CA HIS A 418 -6.94 13.65 -10.22
C HIS A 418 -6.17 14.92 -10.66
N ARG A 419 -6.33 16.08 -10.01
CA ARG A 419 -5.57 17.29 -10.35
C ARG A 419 -4.07 17.16 -10.06
N GLN A 420 -3.70 16.39 -9.03
CA GLN A 420 -2.31 16.03 -8.81
C GLN A 420 -1.81 15.11 -9.94
N ALA A 421 -2.60 14.11 -10.33
CA ALA A 421 -2.26 13.21 -11.43
C ALA A 421 -2.10 13.96 -12.76
N MET A 422 -2.98 14.94 -13.06
CA MET A 422 -2.83 15.83 -14.23
C MET A 422 -1.44 16.46 -14.27
N LYS A 423 -1.01 17.04 -13.16
CA LYS A 423 0.28 17.71 -13.07
C LYS A 423 1.46 16.75 -13.14
N ASP A 424 1.40 15.64 -12.38
CA ASP A 424 2.53 14.72 -12.23
C ASP A 424 2.74 13.88 -13.50
N ARG A 425 1.70 13.66 -14.29
CA ARG A 425 1.72 12.88 -15.54
C ARG A 425 1.59 13.73 -16.81
N ASN A 426 1.36 15.03 -16.67
CA ASN A 426 1.10 15.95 -17.79
C ASN A 426 -0.04 15.45 -18.70
N ILE A 427 -1.19 15.13 -18.09
CA ILE A 427 -2.40 14.64 -18.75
C ILE A 427 -3.57 15.60 -18.56
N GLU A 428 -4.55 15.53 -19.46
CA GLU A 428 -5.74 16.36 -19.40
C GLU A 428 -6.73 15.93 -18.31
N ALA A 429 -7.64 16.83 -17.92
CA ALA A 429 -8.58 16.61 -16.82
C ALA A 429 -9.43 15.35 -17.02
N LYS A 430 -9.96 15.15 -18.25
CA LYS A 430 -10.76 13.96 -18.57
C LYS A 430 -9.95 12.67 -18.39
N GLU A 431 -8.72 12.66 -18.89
CA GLU A 431 -7.85 11.50 -18.79
C GLU A 431 -7.50 11.19 -17.32
N ALA A 432 -7.30 12.23 -16.50
CA ALA A 432 -7.07 12.05 -15.07
C ALA A 432 -8.31 11.51 -14.33
N ILE A 433 -9.52 11.94 -14.70
CA ILE A 433 -10.77 11.41 -14.14
C ILE A 433 -10.95 9.94 -14.55
N ASP A 434 -10.74 9.61 -15.82
CA ASP A 434 -10.80 8.23 -16.33
C ASP A 434 -9.76 7.34 -15.63
N LEU A 435 -8.56 7.86 -15.35
CA LEU A 435 -7.54 7.17 -14.57
C LEU A 435 -8.01 6.87 -13.14
N MET A 436 -8.68 7.80 -12.45
CA MET A 436 -9.20 7.56 -11.10
C MET A 436 -10.33 6.52 -11.09
N ALA A 437 -11.13 6.46 -12.15
CA ALA A 437 -12.12 5.40 -12.33
C ALA A 437 -11.44 4.02 -12.52
N GLU A 438 -10.36 3.94 -13.33
CA GLU A 438 -9.56 2.73 -13.48
C GLU A 438 -8.93 2.28 -12.15
N VAL A 439 -8.41 3.23 -11.37
CA VAL A 439 -7.88 2.96 -10.02
C VAL A 439 -8.95 2.34 -9.13
N ALA A 440 -10.17 2.91 -9.12
CA ALA A 440 -11.28 2.36 -8.34
C ALA A 440 -11.64 0.94 -8.79
N GLN A 441 -11.74 0.70 -10.10
CA GLN A 441 -12.02 -0.61 -10.69
C GLN A 441 -11.00 -1.67 -10.24
N LYS A 442 -9.70 -1.36 -10.40
CA LYS A 442 -8.62 -2.27 -10.03
C LYS A 442 -8.60 -2.53 -8.52
N ALA A 443 -8.82 -1.48 -7.71
CA ALA A 443 -8.87 -1.62 -6.26
C ALA A 443 -10.02 -2.52 -5.81
N VAL A 444 -11.24 -2.28 -6.30
CA VAL A 444 -12.42 -3.10 -5.98
C VAL A 444 -12.20 -4.55 -6.38
N LYS A 445 -11.66 -4.78 -7.59
CA LYS A 445 -11.33 -6.14 -8.05
C LYS A 445 -10.31 -6.85 -7.16
N SER A 446 -9.29 -6.13 -6.67
CA SER A 446 -8.23 -6.71 -5.85
C SER A 446 -8.64 -6.94 -4.41
N VAL A 447 -9.42 -6.02 -3.84
CA VAL A 447 -9.89 -6.08 -2.44
C VAL A 447 -11.05 -7.07 -2.30
N GLY A 448 -11.91 -7.20 -3.32
CA GLY A 448 -13.08 -8.08 -3.32
C GLY A 448 -14.32 -7.52 -2.62
N ASP A 449 -14.17 -6.57 -1.70
CA ASP A 449 -15.26 -5.87 -1.00
C ASP A 449 -15.16 -4.36 -1.29
N PRO A 450 -16.09 -3.78 -2.09
CA PRO A 450 -16.06 -2.35 -2.39
C PRO A 450 -16.11 -1.46 -1.14
N SER A 451 -16.78 -1.87 -0.06
CA SER A 451 -16.88 -1.07 1.15
C SER A 451 -15.54 -0.86 1.86
N LYS A 452 -14.58 -1.79 1.69
CA LYS A 452 -13.21 -1.69 2.19
C LYS A 452 -12.32 -0.77 1.35
N VAL A 453 -12.72 -0.45 0.12
CA VAL A 453 -12.00 0.49 -0.77
C VAL A 453 -12.44 1.91 -0.42
N LEU A 454 -11.56 2.67 0.22
CA LEU A 454 -11.83 4.06 0.61
C LEU A 454 -11.17 5.00 -0.41
N MET A 455 -11.95 5.45 -1.40
CA MET A 455 -11.45 6.38 -2.42
C MET A 455 -11.37 7.80 -1.85
N LYS A 456 -10.15 8.34 -1.78
CA LYS A 456 -9.92 9.70 -1.29
C LYS A 456 -10.00 10.69 -2.44
N VAL A 457 -11.08 11.46 -2.46
CA VAL A 457 -11.36 12.46 -3.50
C VAL A 457 -10.76 13.80 -3.11
N GLN A 458 -9.93 14.35 -3.99
CA GLN A 458 -9.42 15.71 -3.85
C GLN A 458 -10.56 16.71 -4.11
N ILE A 459 -10.77 17.66 -3.19
CA ILE A 459 -11.83 18.67 -3.32
C ILE A 459 -11.30 20.11 -3.33
N LEU A 460 -9.99 20.27 -3.31
CA LEU A 460 -9.28 21.53 -3.37
C LEU A 460 -8.08 21.43 -4.31
N ASP A 461 -7.87 22.40 -5.14
CA ASP A 461 -6.62 22.49 -5.91
C ASP A 461 -5.44 22.90 -5.01
N TRP A 462 -4.36 22.12 -5.02
CA TRP A 462 -3.20 22.37 -4.14
C TRP A 462 -2.39 23.61 -4.49
N LYS A 463 -2.56 24.15 -5.71
CA LYS A 463 -1.80 25.28 -6.19
C LYS A 463 -2.57 26.60 -6.04
N SER A 464 -3.83 26.62 -6.50
CA SER A 464 -4.68 27.80 -6.44
C SER A 464 -5.44 27.94 -5.11
N TYR A 465 -5.55 26.83 -4.33
CA TYR A 465 -6.40 26.75 -3.15
C TYR A 465 -7.90 26.97 -3.44
N GLU A 466 -8.30 26.80 -4.69
CA GLU A 466 -9.69 26.90 -5.11
C GLU A 466 -10.41 25.57 -4.92
N VAL A 467 -11.67 25.70 -4.49
CA VAL A 467 -12.60 24.56 -4.36
C VAL A 467 -12.90 24.01 -5.74
N LEU A 468 -12.95 22.68 -5.88
CA LEU A 468 -13.32 22.07 -7.15
C LEU A 468 -14.72 22.51 -7.59
N PRO A 469 -14.91 22.78 -8.90
CA PRO A 469 -16.22 22.99 -9.48
C PRO A 469 -17.12 21.78 -9.23
N GLN A 470 -18.38 22.02 -8.89
CA GLN A 470 -19.36 20.95 -8.60
C GLN A 470 -19.42 19.91 -9.72
N LYS A 471 -19.45 20.35 -11.00
CA LYS A 471 -19.51 19.46 -12.17
C LYS A 471 -18.31 18.52 -12.23
N GLU A 472 -17.11 19.01 -11.98
CA GLU A 472 -15.89 18.20 -11.93
C GLU A 472 -15.94 17.16 -10.80
N ALA A 473 -16.43 17.55 -9.62
CA ALA A 473 -16.63 16.62 -8.51
C ALA A 473 -17.68 15.55 -8.84
N GLU A 474 -18.76 15.90 -9.54
CA GLU A 474 -19.77 14.94 -10.01
C GLU A 474 -19.20 13.93 -11.00
N GLU A 475 -18.39 14.38 -11.95
CA GLU A 475 -17.76 13.51 -12.97
C GLU A 475 -16.80 12.49 -12.31
N ILE A 476 -15.98 12.94 -11.34
CA ILE A 476 -15.07 12.05 -10.59
C ILE A 476 -15.86 11.03 -9.77
N LEU A 477 -16.87 11.48 -9.04
CA LEU A 477 -17.71 10.60 -8.23
C LEU A 477 -18.45 9.58 -9.10
N ALA A 478 -18.98 9.99 -10.24
CA ALA A 478 -19.63 9.08 -11.17
C ALA A 478 -18.66 8.00 -11.67
N GLY A 479 -17.44 8.37 -12.08
CA GLY A 479 -16.42 7.43 -12.50
C GLY A 479 -16.05 6.42 -11.41
N ILE A 480 -15.83 6.89 -10.18
CA ILE A 480 -15.47 6.04 -9.04
C ILE A 480 -16.62 5.10 -8.65
N LEU A 481 -17.83 5.63 -8.48
CA LEU A 481 -19.00 4.90 -7.97
C LEU A 481 -19.58 3.91 -8.99
N ASN A 482 -19.24 4.04 -10.27
CA ASN A 482 -19.64 3.07 -11.29
C ASN A 482 -19.04 1.66 -11.05
N HIS A 483 -18.05 1.55 -10.20
CA HIS A 483 -17.37 0.29 -9.87
C HIS A 483 -17.85 -0.35 -8.54
N GLY A 484 -18.93 0.15 -7.96
CA GLY A 484 -19.55 -0.40 -6.75
C GLY A 484 -19.73 0.63 -5.63
N GLU A 485 -20.32 0.18 -4.54
CA GLU A 485 -20.55 1.01 -3.35
C GLU A 485 -19.27 1.19 -2.53
N VAL A 486 -18.26 1.83 -3.12
CA VAL A 486 -17.00 2.11 -2.42
C VAL A 486 -17.21 3.14 -1.30
N SER A 487 -16.35 3.08 -0.28
CA SER A 487 -16.23 4.15 0.71
C SER A 487 -15.57 5.38 0.08
N LEU A 488 -15.92 6.57 0.56
CA LEU A 488 -15.40 7.84 0.06
C LEU A 488 -14.77 8.65 1.19
N ALA A 489 -13.69 9.36 0.92
CA ALA A 489 -13.13 10.36 1.81
C ALA A 489 -12.83 11.65 1.05
N PHE A 490 -13.42 12.76 1.48
CA PHE A 490 -13.21 14.07 0.88
C PHE A 490 -12.04 14.78 1.56
N PHE A 491 -11.01 15.15 0.78
CA PHE A 491 -9.77 15.73 1.31
C PHE A 491 -9.28 16.94 0.51
N PRO A 492 -8.80 17.99 1.21
CA PRO A 492 -9.04 18.28 2.63
C PRO A 492 -10.49 18.71 2.86
N TYR A 493 -11.07 18.42 4.03
CA TYR A 493 -12.37 18.98 4.35
C TYR A 493 -12.31 20.51 4.35
N ILE A 494 -13.24 21.13 3.62
CA ILE A 494 -13.46 22.57 3.55
C ILE A 494 -14.96 22.87 3.55
N GLU A 495 -15.36 23.90 4.27
CA GLU A 495 -16.78 24.26 4.46
C GLU A 495 -17.46 24.69 3.15
N GLN A 496 -16.69 25.26 2.20
CA GLN A 496 -17.19 25.76 0.92
C GLN A 496 -17.51 24.67 -0.11
N PHE A 497 -17.08 23.43 0.12
CA PHE A 497 -17.38 22.33 -0.81
C PHE A 497 -18.87 21.97 -0.77
N PRO A 498 -19.53 21.79 -1.92
CA PRO A 498 -21.00 21.65 -1.99
C PRO A 498 -21.48 20.23 -1.62
N PHE A 499 -21.18 19.78 -0.41
CA PHE A 499 -21.57 18.45 0.07
C PHE A 499 -23.07 18.17 -0.07
N HIS A 500 -23.92 19.16 0.24
CA HIS A 500 -25.37 18.97 0.20
C HIS A 500 -25.90 18.67 -1.19
N SER A 501 -25.41 19.37 -2.21
CA SER A 501 -25.86 19.15 -3.59
C SER A 501 -25.33 17.85 -4.19
N LEU A 502 -24.23 17.31 -3.64
CA LEU A 502 -23.64 16.06 -4.09
C LEU A 502 -24.09 14.83 -3.30
N LYS A 503 -24.82 15.03 -2.20
CA LYS A 503 -25.24 13.96 -1.27
C LYS A 503 -25.93 12.78 -1.97
N GLU A 504 -26.79 13.05 -2.93
CA GLU A 504 -27.53 12.02 -3.67
C GLU A 504 -26.63 11.08 -4.47
N LYS A 505 -25.41 11.53 -4.84
CA LYS A 505 -24.44 10.71 -5.59
C LYS A 505 -23.94 9.50 -4.79
N TRP A 506 -23.89 9.60 -3.46
CA TRP A 506 -23.39 8.51 -2.60
C TRP A 506 -24.45 7.96 -1.62
N THR A 507 -25.61 8.57 -1.54
CA THR A 507 -26.69 8.02 -0.73
C THR A 507 -27.41 6.94 -1.55
N PRO A 508 -27.61 5.72 -1.01
CA PRO A 508 -28.36 4.70 -1.72
C PRO A 508 -29.76 5.25 -2.08
N SER A 509 -30.13 5.17 -3.36
CA SER A 509 -31.50 5.42 -3.76
C SER A 509 -32.38 4.48 -2.94
N LYS A 510 -33.39 5.00 -2.25
CA LYS A 510 -34.46 4.15 -1.71
C LYS A 510 -35.04 3.42 -2.92
N LYS A 511 -34.64 2.15 -3.12
CA LYS A 511 -35.40 1.28 -4.04
C LYS A 511 -36.82 1.32 -3.49
N SER A 512 -37.74 1.88 -4.26
CA SER A 512 -39.15 1.71 -4.07
C SER A 512 -39.39 0.21 -3.94
N SER A 513 -39.75 -0.22 -2.74
CA SER A 513 -40.34 -1.53 -2.52
C SER A 513 -41.70 -1.51 -3.21
N GLU A 514 -41.77 -1.89 -4.46
CA GLU A 514 -42.94 -2.42 -5.13
C GLU A 514 -42.86 -3.94 -5.18
#